data_acdedb611ab2966a801a85897dd0ae41
#
_entry.id   acdedb611ab2966a801a85897dd0ae41
#
_cell.length_a   1.000
_cell.length_b   1.000
_cell.length_c   1.000
_cell.angle_alpha   90.00
_cell.angle_beta   90.00
_cell.angle_gamma   90.00
#
_symmetry.space_group_name_H-M   'P 1'
#
loop_
_entity.id
_entity.type
_entity.pdbx_description
1 polymer ?
#
loop_
_entity_poly.entity_id
_entity_poly.type
_entity_poly.pdbx_seq_one_letter_code
_entity_poly.pdbx_strand_id
1 'polypeptide(L)'
;MNSKPVNYKEAVEYIESIPKFTQKHTQEHTRKFLEQLGRPAFDRKVVHVAGTNGKGSVCAYIQAILEAEGKKTGFFTSPHLISINERIQIGRKPIDNEEFYQVFEHVYDVVKKMEEEGIPHPSYFEFLFGMGLSAFEKSDVEYIVLETGLGGRLDATNAFPCPALTVITSISLDHTMILGNTIEQIAAEKAGIIKEGTPVIFDGNDEAAAEIIQNTAKEHHAPCREIGKNAFEIREVTRKHIAFSRTNAYHKDVIWQVPICGIYQVKNAEIAIEAAQCLLGNKPEHEEMWRDAVAKIQWQGRMEECADHFIIDGAHNPGAIEAFVESVRALKEEEPPILIFSAVSDKKYEQMIEYLCRHLQTKAFVVTEIEDKRRVPAGELGEIFKRYATCPVYVKADVKDAIACAYEMRTKETYIYCIGSLYLAGMVEKALQEVETSC
;
A
#
# COMPACT_ATOMS: atom_id res chain seq x y z
N MET A 1 -33.98 5.91 -13.87
CA MET A 1 -33.24 6.74 -12.89
C MET A 1 -33.20 5.93 -11.61
N ASN A 2 -32.03 5.43 -11.20
CA ASN A 2 -31.90 4.78 -9.91
C ASN A 2 -32.15 5.83 -8.81
N SER A 3 -32.96 5.50 -7.80
CA SER A 3 -33.15 6.36 -6.63
C SER A 3 -31.81 6.62 -5.95
N LYS A 4 -31.67 7.79 -5.29
CA LYS A 4 -30.48 8.08 -4.47
C LYS A 4 -30.33 6.97 -3.42
N PRO A 5 -29.10 6.41 -3.23
CA PRO A 5 -28.81 5.50 -2.14
C PRO A 5 -29.20 6.12 -0.78
N VAL A 6 -29.82 5.35 0.11
CA VAL A 6 -30.39 5.85 1.37
C VAL A 6 -29.70 5.33 2.62
N ASN A 7 -28.66 4.52 2.48
CA ASN A 7 -27.85 3.98 3.58
C ASN A 7 -26.46 3.60 3.11
N TYR A 8 -25.59 3.26 4.07
CA TYR A 8 -24.21 2.85 3.82
C TYR A 8 -24.09 1.70 2.82
N LYS A 9 -24.92 0.65 2.94
CA LYS A 9 -24.85 -0.53 2.06
C LYS A 9 -25.11 -0.14 0.61
N GLU A 10 -26.17 0.63 0.37
CA GLU A 10 -26.52 1.10 -0.97
C GLU A 10 -25.48 2.08 -1.52
N ALA A 11 -24.84 2.90 -0.66
CA ALA A 11 -23.74 3.77 -1.04
C ALA A 11 -22.52 2.96 -1.51
N VAL A 12 -22.14 1.90 -0.79
CA VAL A 12 -21.07 0.99 -1.19
C VAL A 12 -21.42 0.29 -2.51
N GLU A 13 -22.62 -0.24 -2.66
CA GLU A 13 -23.09 -0.87 -3.90
C GLU A 13 -23.03 0.11 -5.09
N TYR A 14 -23.42 1.36 -4.88
CA TYR A 14 -23.29 2.40 -5.90
C TYR A 14 -21.83 2.64 -6.30
N ILE A 15 -20.94 2.86 -5.32
CA ILE A 15 -19.51 3.08 -5.58
C ILE A 15 -18.91 1.89 -6.31
N GLU A 16 -19.21 0.65 -5.87
CA GLU A 16 -18.69 -0.56 -6.52
C GLU A 16 -19.24 -0.76 -7.95
N SER A 17 -20.38 -0.16 -8.28
CA SER A 17 -20.94 -0.15 -9.63
C SER A 17 -20.20 0.80 -10.58
N ILE A 18 -19.46 1.79 -10.07
CA ILE A 18 -18.65 2.70 -10.88
C ILE A 18 -17.52 1.90 -11.55
N PRO A 19 -17.35 2.00 -12.86
CA PRO A 19 -16.31 1.24 -13.55
C PRO A 19 -14.91 1.56 -13.02
N LYS A 20 -14.19 0.52 -12.56
CA LYS A 20 -12.84 0.64 -11.95
C LYS A 20 -11.74 0.82 -12.99
N PHE A 21 -11.95 0.31 -14.21
CA PHE A 21 -10.94 0.23 -15.27
C PHE A 21 -11.43 0.89 -16.57
N THR A 22 -11.94 2.10 -16.46
CA THR A 22 -12.27 2.95 -17.61
C THR A 22 -11.05 3.73 -18.08
N GLN A 23 -11.18 4.36 -19.25
CA GLN A 23 -10.22 5.37 -19.69
C GLN A 23 -10.05 6.42 -18.58
N LYS A 24 -8.81 6.65 -18.15
CA LYS A 24 -8.52 7.69 -17.14
C LYS A 24 -9.03 9.04 -17.64
N HIS A 25 -9.71 9.76 -16.78
CA HIS A 25 -10.02 11.16 -17.04
C HIS A 25 -8.74 12.00 -17.04
N THR A 26 -8.83 13.18 -17.62
CA THR A 26 -7.74 14.14 -17.59
C THR A 26 -7.60 14.74 -16.19
N GLN A 27 -6.42 15.25 -15.86
CA GLN A 27 -6.21 16.01 -14.61
C GLN A 27 -7.16 17.22 -14.51
N GLU A 28 -7.53 17.80 -15.65
CA GLU A 28 -8.49 18.89 -15.70
C GLU A 28 -9.89 18.48 -15.24
N HIS A 29 -10.33 17.28 -15.63
CA HIS A 29 -11.61 16.71 -15.17
C HIS A 29 -11.61 16.53 -13.65
N THR A 30 -10.56 15.91 -13.09
CA THR A 30 -10.44 15.72 -11.64
C THR A 30 -10.41 17.07 -10.91
N ARG A 31 -9.70 18.08 -11.44
CA ARG A 31 -9.69 19.42 -10.85
C ARG A 31 -11.07 20.07 -10.87
N LYS A 32 -11.81 19.99 -11.98
CA LYS A 32 -13.19 20.47 -12.07
C LYS A 32 -14.10 19.80 -11.04
N PHE A 33 -13.97 18.47 -10.88
CA PHE A 33 -14.71 17.75 -9.86
C PHE A 33 -14.40 18.27 -8.45
N LEU A 34 -13.12 18.46 -8.10
CA LEU A 34 -12.73 19.02 -6.82
C LEU A 34 -13.19 20.48 -6.64
N GLU A 35 -13.23 21.27 -7.71
CA GLU A 35 -13.79 22.62 -7.69
C GLU A 35 -15.30 22.62 -7.40
N GLN A 36 -16.05 21.70 -7.99
CA GLN A 36 -17.48 21.54 -7.71
C GLN A 36 -17.74 21.08 -6.26
N LEU A 37 -16.82 20.33 -5.67
CA LEU A 37 -16.83 19.98 -4.25
C LEU A 37 -16.42 21.14 -3.31
N GLY A 38 -16.03 22.30 -3.86
CA GLY A 38 -15.58 23.45 -3.08
C GLY A 38 -14.11 23.43 -2.68
N ARG A 39 -13.26 22.64 -3.36
CA ARG A 39 -11.83 22.46 -3.09
C ARG A 39 -11.56 21.97 -1.66
N PRO A 40 -12.16 20.86 -1.24
CA PRO A 40 -12.09 20.42 0.14
C PRO A 40 -10.64 20.15 0.58
N ALA A 41 -10.30 20.61 1.77
CA ALA A 41 -9.02 20.40 2.45
C ALA A 41 -7.76 20.93 1.70
N PHE A 42 -7.93 21.89 0.77
CA PHE A 42 -6.80 22.45 0.00
C PHE A 42 -5.87 23.35 0.82
N ASP A 43 -6.29 23.78 1.99
CA ASP A 43 -5.50 24.55 2.95
C ASP A 43 -4.69 23.66 3.93
N ARG A 44 -4.84 22.34 3.86
CA ARG A 44 -4.13 21.39 4.71
C ARG A 44 -2.72 21.08 4.19
N LYS A 45 -1.83 20.68 5.07
CA LYS A 45 -0.48 20.22 4.70
C LYS A 45 -0.55 18.80 4.17
N VAL A 46 -0.27 18.61 2.89
CA VAL A 46 -0.34 17.29 2.26
C VAL A 46 1.06 16.68 2.08
N VAL A 47 1.21 15.42 2.47
CA VAL A 47 2.33 14.55 2.10
C VAL A 47 1.85 13.62 1.00
N HIS A 48 2.35 13.81 -0.21
CA HIS A 48 1.93 13.05 -1.38
C HIS A 48 2.91 11.92 -1.68
N VAL A 49 2.44 10.67 -1.64
CA VAL A 49 3.30 9.47 -1.70
C VAL A 49 3.00 8.65 -2.94
N ALA A 50 4.01 8.49 -3.81
CA ALA A 50 4.00 7.58 -4.95
C ALA A 50 5.05 6.47 -4.79
N GLY A 51 5.00 5.46 -5.64
CA GLY A 51 5.94 4.34 -5.65
C GLY A 51 5.31 3.08 -6.23
N THR A 52 6.10 2.03 -6.43
CA THR A 52 5.55 0.73 -6.79
C THR A 52 5.14 -0.02 -5.53
N ASN A 53 6.08 -0.31 -4.65
CA ASN A 53 5.86 -1.01 -3.39
C ASN A 53 6.16 -0.10 -2.19
N GLY A 54 5.55 -0.35 -1.04
CA GLY A 54 5.83 0.37 0.20
C GLY A 54 5.05 1.66 0.42
N LYS A 55 4.26 2.17 -0.55
CA LYS A 55 3.49 3.43 -0.41
C LYS A 55 2.68 3.48 0.88
N GLY A 56 1.73 2.55 1.05
CA GLY A 56 0.86 2.50 2.23
C GLY A 56 1.63 2.35 3.55
N SER A 57 2.70 1.54 3.56
CA SER A 57 3.57 1.41 4.75
C SER A 57 4.27 2.71 5.10
N VAL A 58 4.86 3.41 4.12
CA VAL A 58 5.49 4.72 4.34
C VAL A 58 4.47 5.73 4.84
N CYS A 59 3.28 5.77 4.21
CA CYS A 59 2.18 6.62 4.66
C CYS A 59 1.81 6.37 6.13
N ALA A 60 1.65 5.10 6.51
CA ALA A 60 1.28 4.70 7.86
C ALA A 60 2.36 5.08 8.90
N TYR A 61 3.65 4.93 8.57
CA TYR A 61 4.74 5.39 9.43
C TYR A 61 4.77 6.91 9.56
N ILE A 62 4.60 7.65 8.45
CA ILE A 62 4.51 9.13 8.49
C ILE A 62 3.35 9.56 9.37
N GLN A 63 2.17 8.97 9.19
CA GLN A 63 1.00 9.27 10.00
C GLN A 63 1.27 9.02 11.49
N ALA A 64 1.86 7.87 11.83
CA ALA A 64 2.17 7.53 13.22
C ALA A 64 3.11 8.55 13.90
N ILE A 65 4.14 9.01 13.17
CA ILE A 65 5.08 10.01 13.69
C ILE A 65 4.40 11.38 13.84
N LEU A 66 3.59 11.81 12.85
CA LEU A 66 2.85 13.07 12.93
C LEU A 66 1.89 13.08 14.13
N GLU A 67 1.21 11.97 14.39
CA GLU A 67 0.29 11.87 15.55
C GLU A 67 1.02 11.82 16.88
N ALA A 68 2.19 11.19 16.93
CA ALA A 68 3.04 11.27 18.13
C ALA A 68 3.44 12.72 18.44
N GLU A 69 3.60 13.56 17.42
CA GLU A 69 3.80 15.03 17.55
C GLU A 69 2.52 15.81 17.87
N GLY A 70 1.43 15.11 18.18
CA GLY A 70 0.13 15.73 18.48
C GLY A 70 -0.58 16.34 17.29
N LYS A 71 -0.18 15.97 16.06
CA LYS A 71 -0.84 16.45 14.84
C LYS A 71 -2.07 15.63 14.53
N LYS A 72 -3.16 16.27 14.17
CA LYS A 72 -4.35 15.59 13.68
C LYS A 72 -4.15 15.24 12.20
N THR A 73 -4.34 13.97 11.85
CA THR A 73 -4.03 13.47 10.52
C THR A 73 -5.23 12.87 9.81
N GLY A 74 -5.32 13.11 8.49
CA GLY A 74 -6.13 12.35 7.55
C GLY A 74 -5.22 11.46 6.71
N PHE A 75 -5.68 10.27 6.33
CA PHE A 75 -4.95 9.36 5.46
C PHE A 75 -5.87 8.78 4.40
N PHE A 76 -5.49 8.99 3.14
CA PHE A 76 -6.14 8.38 1.99
C PHE A 76 -5.24 7.30 1.39
N THR A 77 -5.74 6.05 1.33
CA THR A 77 -4.96 4.88 0.90
C THR A 77 -5.71 4.00 -0.09
N SER A 78 -4.97 3.15 -0.82
CA SER A 78 -5.54 2.16 -1.74
C SER A 78 -4.59 0.99 -2.04
N PRO A 79 -5.14 -0.21 -2.29
CA PRO A 79 -6.53 -0.60 -2.09
C PRO A 79 -6.86 -0.82 -0.61
N HIS A 80 -8.12 -1.11 -0.27
CA HIS A 80 -8.51 -1.65 1.03
C HIS A 80 -8.31 -3.17 1.06
N LEU A 81 -8.22 -3.74 2.24
CA LEU A 81 -8.07 -5.18 2.45
C LEU A 81 -9.44 -5.86 2.66
N ILE A 82 -10.23 -5.35 3.59
CA ILE A 82 -11.55 -5.91 3.97
C ILE A 82 -12.67 -4.92 3.68
N SER A 83 -12.56 -3.68 4.15
CA SER A 83 -13.63 -2.67 4.08
C SER A 83 -13.20 -1.45 3.29
N ILE A 84 -14.10 -0.94 2.46
CA ILE A 84 -13.90 0.28 1.67
C ILE A 84 -13.58 1.50 2.56
N ASN A 85 -14.03 1.51 3.82
CA ASN A 85 -13.77 2.56 4.79
C ASN A 85 -12.28 2.72 5.11
N GLU A 86 -11.48 1.64 5.00
CA GLU A 86 -10.03 1.67 5.21
C GLU A 86 -9.33 2.71 4.35
N ARG A 87 -9.93 3.08 3.21
CA ARG A 87 -9.36 4.05 2.28
C ARG A 87 -9.33 5.48 2.80
N ILE A 88 -10.16 5.78 3.82
CA ILE A 88 -10.30 7.12 4.40
C ILE A 88 -10.15 6.97 5.91
N GLN A 89 -9.03 7.43 6.44
CA GLN A 89 -8.73 7.31 7.86
C GLN A 89 -8.55 8.69 8.49
N ILE A 90 -9.08 8.86 9.70
CA ILE A 90 -8.87 10.03 10.53
C ILE A 90 -8.28 9.54 11.85
N GLY A 91 -7.12 10.05 12.23
CA GLY A 91 -6.47 9.63 13.45
C GLY A 91 -6.16 8.12 13.47
N ARG A 92 -5.65 7.55 12.37
CA ARG A 92 -5.32 6.11 12.18
C ARG A 92 -6.50 5.14 12.33
N LYS A 93 -7.73 5.65 12.20
CA LYS A 93 -8.94 4.84 12.21
C LYS A 93 -9.71 5.07 10.93
N PRO A 94 -10.18 4.00 10.26
CA PRO A 94 -11.14 4.16 9.20
C PRO A 94 -12.35 4.96 9.68
N ILE A 95 -12.91 5.80 8.82
CA ILE A 95 -14.18 6.47 9.13
C ILE A 95 -15.28 5.42 9.31
N ASP A 96 -16.24 5.69 10.20
CA ASP A 96 -17.32 4.76 10.43
C ASP A 96 -18.37 4.78 9.29
N ASN A 97 -19.33 3.87 9.35
CA ASN A 97 -20.33 3.71 8.29
C ASN A 97 -21.24 4.94 8.16
N GLU A 98 -21.51 5.62 9.25
CA GLU A 98 -22.37 6.82 9.27
C GLU A 98 -21.63 8.01 8.64
N GLU A 99 -20.38 8.25 9.05
CA GLU A 99 -19.52 9.27 8.45
C GLU A 99 -19.29 9.01 6.96
N PHE A 100 -19.04 7.74 6.59
CA PHE A 100 -18.87 7.33 5.19
C PHE A 100 -20.12 7.66 4.38
N TYR A 101 -21.30 7.33 4.88
CA TYR A 101 -22.55 7.60 4.19
C TYR A 101 -22.83 9.11 4.06
N GLN A 102 -22.60 9.90 5.11
CA GLN A 102 -22.78 11.36 5.07
C GLN A 102 -21.85 12.05 4.07
N VAL A 103 -20.61 11.57 3.95
CA VAL A 103 -19.67 12.07 2.94
C VAL A 103 -20.08 11.62 1.54
N PHE A 104 -20.52 10.38 1.41
CA PHE A 104 -21.06 9.85 0.16
C PHE A 104 -22.24 10.70 -0.35
N GLU A 105 -23.24 10.99 0.50
CA GLU A 105 -24.40 11.81 0.11
C GLU A 105 -23.97 13.17 -0.47
N HIS A 106 -23.04 13.84 0.21
CA HIS A 106 -22.53 15.12 -0.26
C HIS A 106 -21.88 15.02 -1.66
N VAL A 107 -20.99 14.05 -1.83
CA VAL A 107 -20.28 13.84 -3.11
C VAL A 107 -21.25 13.41 -4.21
N TYR A 108 -22.20 12.52 -3.89
CA TYR A 108 -23.24 12.08 -4.83
C TYR A 108 -24.07 13.24 -5.36
N ASP A 109 -24.53 14.13 -4.48
CA ASP A 109 -25.34 15.29 -4.89
C ASP A 109 -24.56 16.27 -5.79
N VAL A 110 -23.26 16.44 -5.52
CA VAL A 110 -22.38 17.24 -6.40
C VAL A 110 -22.19 16.57 -7.76
N VAL A 111 -21.95 15.26 -7.77
CA VAL A 111 -21.78 14.49 -9.02
C VAL A 111 -23.05 14.55 -9.87
N LYS A 112 -24.24 14.46 -9.26
CA LYS A 112 -25.50 14.60 -10.01
C LYS A 112 -25.65 15.95 -10.68
N LYS A 113 -25.27 17.05 -10.02
CA LYS A 113 -25.23 18.39 -10.63
C LYS A 113 -24.24 18.46 -11.79
N MET A 114 -23.06 17.86 -11.63
CA MET A 114 -22.06 17.80 -12.71
C MET A 114 -22.62 17.08 -13.94
N GLU A 115 -23.32 15.96 -13.76
CA GLU A 115 -23.94 15.22 -14.86
C GLU A 115 -25.04 16.08 -15.57
N GLU A 116 -25.84 16.84 -14.81
CA GLU A 116 -26.84 17.78 -15.35
C GLU A 116 -26.17 18.90 -16.17
N GLU A 117 -24.96 19.33 -15.79
CA GLU A 117 -24.14 20.31 -16.51
C GLU A 117 -23.36 19.68 -17.70
N GLY A 118 -23.52 18.38 -17.96
CA GLY A 118 -22.85 17.65 -19.02
C GLY A 118 -21.39 17.30 -18.72
N ILE A 119 -20.95 17.41 -17.46
CA ILE A 119 -19.63 16.97 -17.01
C ILE A 119 -19.68 15.47 -16.72
N PRO A 120 -18.76 14.64 -17.27
CA PRO A 120 -18.75 13.20 -17.05
C PRO A 120 -18.67 12.82 -15.57
N HIS A 121 -19.28 11.69 -15.20
CA HIS A 121 -19.19 11.11 -13.87
C HIS A 121 -17.72 10.80 -13.53
N PRO A 122 -17.21 11.12 -12.31
CA PRO A 122 -15.86 10.75 -11.89
C PRO A 122 -15.69 9.23 -11.88
N SER A 123 -14.49 8.75 -12.18
CA SER A 123 -14.14 7.33 -12.04
C SER A 123 -14.24 6.86 -10.58
N TYR A 124 -14.26 5.55 -10.38
CA TYR A 124 -14.27 4.92 -9.04
C TYR A 124 -13.24 5.54 -8.08
N PHE A 125 -12.01 5.71 -8.55
CA PHE A 125 -10.94 6.25 -7.72
C PHE A 125 -11.09 7.76 -7.47
N GLU A 126 -11.48 8.54 -8.50
CA GLU A 126 -11.75 9.97 -8.34
C GLU A 126 -12.90 10.24 -7.36
N PHE A 127 -13.98 9.44 -7.43
CA PHE A 127 -15.11 9.55 -6.51
C PHE A 127 -14.68 9.33 -5.06
N LEU A 128 -13.94 8.24 -4.78
CA LEU A 128 -13.41 7.95 -3.45
C LEU A 128 -12.40 9.02 -2.98
N PHE A 129 -11.58 9.53 -3.87
CA PHE A 129 -10.65 10.63 -3.56
C PHE A 129 -11.40 11.90 -3.15
N GLY A 130 -12.46 12.27 -3.89
CA GLY A 130 -13.35 13.38 -3.52
C GLY A 130 -14.03 13.16 -2.17
N MET A 131 -14.46 11.93 -1.88
CA MET A 131 -14.99 11.56 -0.55
C MET A 131 -13.91 11.75 0.53
N GLY A 132 -12.69 11.26 0.31
CA GLY A 132 -11.58 11.40 1.25
C GLY A 132 -11.31 12.86 1.61
N LEU A 133 -11.13 13.71 0.60
CA LEU A 133 -10.91 15.14 0.84
C LEU A 133 -12.10 15.82 1.55
N SER A 134 -13.34 15.45 1.20
CA SER A 134 -14.54 15.98 1.86
C SER A 134 -14.66 15.54 3.32
N ALA A 135 -14.22 14.31 3.66
CA ALA A 135 -14.13 13.85 5.04
C ALA A 135 -13.07 14.64 5.83
N PHE A 136 -11.90 14.88 5.22
CA PHE A 136 -10.82 15.65 5.85
C PHE A 136 -11.17 17.12 6.05
N GLU A 137 -11.96 17.72 5.15
CA GLU A 137 -12.47 19.07 5.34
C GLU A 137 -13.40 19.19 6.53
N LYS A 138 -14.28 18.18 6.74
CA LYS A 138 -15.24 18.16 7.87
C LYS A 138 -14.55 17.88 9.21
N SER A 139 -13.34 17.38 9.20
CA SER A 139 -12.57 17.03 10.39
C SER A 139 -11.47 18.08 10.64
N ASP A 140 -10.99 18.15 11.88
CA ASP A 140 -9.93 19.08 12.29
C ASP A 140 -8.52 18.62 11.89
N VAL A 141 -8.34 17.90 10.78
CA VAL A 141 -7.02 17.43 10.35
C VAL A 141 -6.12 18.61 9.94
N GLU A 142 -4.88 18.55 10.38
CA GLU A 142 -3.83 19.52 10.01
C GLU A 142 -2.98 18.99 8.85
N TYR A 143 -2.75 17.69 8.83
CA TYR A 143 -1.96 16.99 7.83
C TYR A 143 -2.79 15.93 7.13
N ILE A 144 -2.58 15.80 5.83
CA ILE A 144 -3.12 14.71 5.02
C ILE A 144 -1.97 13.90 4.45
N VAL A 145 -1.96 12.60 4.71
CA VAL A 145 -1.07 11.65 4.04
C VAL A 145 -1.84 11.05 2.87
N LEU A 146 -1.36 11.27 1.66
CA LEU A 146 -2.08 11.00 0.43
C LEU A 146 -1.32 9.97 -0.42
N GLU A 147 -1.82 8.74 -0.47
CA GLU A 147 -1.27 7.68 -1.30
C GLU A 147 -1.81 7.76 -2.73
N THR A 148 -0.92 7.70 -3.75
CA THR A 148 -1.35 7.56 -5.15
C THR A 148 -1.98 6.19 -5.39
N GLY A 149 -3.03 6.14 -6.21
CA GLY A 149 -3.64 4.88 -6.63
C GLY A 149 -2.78 4.13 -7.64
N LEU A 150 -2.40 4.80 -8.73
CA LEU A 150 -1.64 4.19 -9.82
C LEU A 150 -0.78 5.21 -10.57
N GLY A 151 0.54 4.98 -10.60
CA GLY A 151 1.50 5.86 -11.27
C GLY A 151 1.81 7.08 -10.40
N GLY A 152 1.49 8.24 -10.89
CA GLY A 152 1.70 9.53 -10.23
C GLY A 152 1.22 10.69 -11.11
N ARG A 153 1.87 10.92 -12.25
CA ARG A 153 1.61 12.04 -13.17
C ARG A 153 0.14 12.20 -13.55
N LEU A 154 -0.54 11.10 -13.85
CA LEU A 154 -1.95 11.05 -14.24
C LEU A 154 -2.85 10.46 -13.15
N ASP A 155 -2.37 10.32 -11.94
CA ASP A 155 -3.18 9.86 -10.82
C ASP A 155 -4.16 10.95 -10.36
N ALA A 156 -5.37 10.58 -9.94
CA ALA A 156 -6.36 11.55 -9.49
C ALA A 156 -5.84 12.39 -8.31
N THR A 157 -5.04 11.79 -7.41
CA THR A 157 -4.45 12.51 -6.26
C THR A 157 -3.52 13.63 -6.68
N ASN A 158 -2.95 13.56 -7.90
CA ASN A 158 -2.07 14.60 -8.44
C ASN A 158 -2.83 15.88 -8.89
N ALA A 159 -4.16 15.85 -8.85
CA ALA A 159 -4.97 17.06 -9.00
C ALA A 159 -4.84 18.00 -7.80
N PHE A 160 -4.39 17.50 -6.63
CA PHE A 160 -4.05 18.35 -5.49
C PHE A 160 -2.85 19.25 -5.84
N PRO A 161 -2.97 20.58 -5.67
CA PRO A 161 -2.05 21.52 -6.33
C PRO A 161 -0.68 21.65 -5.65
N CYS A 162 -0.64 21.71 -4.33
CA CYS A 162 0.55 22.15 -3.57
C CYS A 162 0.80 21.25 -2.35
N PRO A 163 1.37 20.05 -2.50
CA PRO A 163 1.78 19.26 -1.36
C PRO A 163 2.93 19.93 -0.60
N ALA A 164 2.98 19.75 0.73
CA ALA A 164 4.07 20.23 1.57
C ALA A 164 5.35 19.37 1.40
N LEU A 165 5.17 18.12 0.99
CA LEU A 165 6.24 17.15 0.75
C LEU A 165 5.76 16.11 -0.27
N THR A 166 6.65 15.68 -1.16
CA THR A 166 6.45 14.51 -1.99
C THR A 166 7.38 13.38 -1.57
N VAL A 167 6.90 12.15 -1.64
CA VAL A 167 7.70 10.96 -1.31
C VAL A 167 7.56 9.93 -2.42
N ILE A 168 8.67 9.37 -2.87
CA ILE A 168 8.67 8.30 -3.87
C ILE A 168 9.33 7.07 -3.27
N THR A 169 8.54 6.03 -3.01
CA THR A 169 9.00 4.76 -2.46
C THR A 169 9.65 3.90 -3.55
N SER A 170 9.91 2.62 -3.28
CA SER A 170 10.61 1.76 -4.23
C SER A 170 9.95 1.72 -5.63
N ILE A 171 10.78 1.70 -6.66
CA ILE A 171 10.39 1.56 -8.05
C ILE A 171 10.71 0.13 -8.51
N SER A 172 9.77 -0.53 -9.13
CA SER A 172 9.95 -1.83 -9.79
C SER A 172 8.95 -1.99 -10.94
N LEU A 173 9.13 -3.03 -11.75
CA LEU A 173 8.22 -3.32 -12.86
C LEU A 173 6.86 -3.76 -12.31
N ASP A 174 5.86 -2.92 -12.49
CA ASP A 174 4.45 -3.20 -12.21
C ASP A 174 3.56 -2.37 -13.13
N HIS A 175 2.34 -2.85 -13.39
CA HIS A 175 1.38 -2.18 -14.28
C HIS A 175 1.98 -1.75 -15.62
N THR A 176 2.85 -2.60 -16.19
CA THR A 176 3.66 -2.26 -17.37
C THR A 176 2.83 -1.89 -18.60
N MET A 177 1.61 -2.41 -18.73
CA MET A 177 0.66 -2.04 -19.80
C MET A 177 0.19 -0.57 -19.72
N ILE A 178 0.35 0.09 -18.56
CA ILE A 178 -0.15 1.45 -18.32
C ILE A 178 1.00 2.42 -18.09
N LEU A 179 2.00 2.01 -17.30
CA LEU A 179 3.08 2.88 -16.83
C LEU A 179 4.35 2.81 -17.67
N GLY A 180 4.43 1.84 -18.61
CA GLY A 180 5.61 1.59 -19.43
C GLY A 180 6.36 0.33 -19.03
N ASN A 181 7.25 -0.11 -19.92
CA ASN A 181 7.92 -1.42 -19.83
C ASN A 181 9.34 -1.35 -19.23
N THR A 182 9.80 -0.17 -18.84
CA THR A 182 11.12 0.03 -18.24
C THR A 182 11.03 0.76 -16.90
N ILE A 183 12.06 0.63 -16.09
CA ILE A 183 12.16 1.30 -14.78
C ILE A 183 12.10 2.82 -14.94
N GLU A 184 12.77 3.36 -15.96
CA GLU A 184 12.83 4.80 -16.24
C GLU A 184 11.44 5.35 -16.57
N GLN A 185 10.65 4.63 -17.39
CA GLN A 185 9.28 5.03 -17.73
C GLN A 185 8.39 5.05 -16.47
N ILE A 186 8.47 4.01 -15.65
CA ILE A 186 7.70 3.91 -14.41
C ILE A 186 8.15 5.00 -13.41
N ALA A 187 9.46 5.27 -13.31
CA ALA A 187 10.01 6.33 -12.49
C ALA A 187 9.49 7.71 -12.93
N ALA A 188 9.49 7.98 -14.24
CA ALA A 188 8.97 9.24 -14.79
C ALA A 188 7.48 9.45 -14.47
N GLU A 189 6.64 8.41 -14.59
CA GLU A 189 5.22 8.49 -14.21
C GLU A 189 5.05 8.82 -12.73
N LYS A 190 5.89 8.23 -11.85
CA LYS A 190 5.82 8.50 -10.40
C LYS A 190 6.42 9.84 -10.02
N ALA A 191 7.53 10.23 -10.64
CA ALA A 191 8.14 11.55 -10.46
C ALA A 191 7.21 12.71 -10.86
N GLY A 192 6.17 12.43 -11.67
CA GLY A 192 5.16 13.42 -12.03
C GLY A 192 4.31 13.98 -10.87
N ILE A 193 4.50 13.47 -9.63
CA ILE A 193 3.91 14.11 -8.42
C ILE A 193 4.77 15.26 -7.87
N ILE A 194 6.03 15.39 -8.31
CA ILE A 194 6.91 16.46 -7.88
C ILE A 194 6.36 17.80 -8.38
N LYS A 195 6.32 18.79 -7.50
CA LYS A 195 5.82 20.14 -7.79
C LYS A 195 6.91 21.17 -7.59
N GLU A 196 6.72 22.33 -8.21
CA GLU A 196 7.65 23.44 -8.14
C GLU A 196 8.01 23.79 -6.69
N GLY A 197 9.30 23.78 -6.36
CA GLY A 197 9.84 24.11 -5.04
C GLY A 197 9.45 23.15 -3.90
N THR A 198 8.62 22.13 -4.15
CA THR A 198 8.21 21.17 -3.11
C THR A 198 9.29 20.13 -2.85
N PRO A 199 9.75 19.94 -1.60
CA PRO A 199 10.75 18.92 -1.29
C PRO A 199 10.31 17.51 -1.74
N VAL A 200 11.28 16.70 -2.19
CA VAL A 200 11.07 15.29 -2.52
C VAL A 200 12.06 14.40 -1.78
N ILE A 201 11.54 13.33 -1.16
CA ILE A 201 12.32 12.25 -0.55
C ILE A 201 12.04 10.98 -1.33
N PHE A 202 13.07 10.23 -1.70
CA PHE A 202 12.86 9.05 -2.52
C PHE A 202 13.82 7.90 -2.22
N ASP A 203 13.39 6.67 -2.57
CA ASP A 203 14.23 5.47 -2.53
C ASP A 203 15.24 5.50 -3.68
N GLY A 204 16.52 5.58 -3.37
CA GLY A 204 17.64 5.62 -4.30
C GLY A 204 18.27 4.26 -4.62
N ASN A 205 17.60 3.13 -4.35
CA ASN A 205 18.21 1.81 -4.54
C ASN A 205 18.38 1.40 -5.99
N ASP A 206 17.55 1.89 -6.89
CA ASP A 206 17.65 1.69 -8.33
C ASP A 206 18.22 2.96 -8.95
N GLU A 207 19.41 2.84 -9.56
CA GLU A 207 20.16 3.99 -10.10
C GLU A 207 19.43 4.66 -11.27
N ALA A 208 18.76 3.88 -12.14
CA ALA A 208 18.03 4.43 -13.28
C ALA A 208 16.79 5.22 -12.81
N ALA A 209 16.06 4.70 -11.82
CA ALA A 209 14.96 5.41 -11.20
C ALA A 209 15.43 6.69 -10.48
N ALA A 210 16.53 6.60 -9.73
CA ALA A 210 17.11 7.72 -9.00
C ALA A 210 17.48 8.88 -9.93
N GLU A 211 18.13 8.60 -11.06
CA GLU A 211 18.49 9.60 -12.06
C GLU A 211 17.26 10.35 -12.59
N ILE A 212 16.20 9.63 -12.93
CA ILE A 212 14.95 10.24 -13.41
C ILE A 212 14.32 11.15 -12.35
N ILE A 213 14.26 10.69 -11.11
CA ILE A 213 13.66 11.46 -10.00
C ILE A 213 14.49 12.72 -9.71
N GLN A 214 15.81 12.61 -9.67
CA GLN A 214 16.72 13.74 -9.45
C GLN A 214 16.62 14.78 -10.56
N ASN A 215 16.57 14.34 -11.83
CA ASN A 215 16.42 15.24 -12.97
C ASN A 215 15.07 15.96 -12.92
N THR A 216 13.98 15.26 -12.64
CA THR A 216 12.64 15.86 -12.47
C THR A 216 12.63 16.85 -11.30
N ALA A 217 13.23 16.51 -10.16
CA ALA A 217 13.34 17.41 -9.02
C ALA A 217 14.10 18.68 -9.37
N LYS A 218 15.20 18.57 -10.12
CA LYS A 218 15.98 19.73 -10.60
C LYS A 218 15.19 20.63 -11.54
N GLU A 219 14.42 20.04 -12.46
CA GLU A 219 13.54 20.78 -13.39
C GLU A 219 12.47 21.58 -12.64
N HIS A 220 11.96 21.06 -11.51
CA HIS A 220 10.96 21.71 -10.65
C HIS A 220 11.57 22.50 -9.48
N HIS A 221 12.88 22.77 -9.48
CA HIS A 221 13.59 23.46 -8.38
C HIS A 221 13.25 22.88 -7.00
N ALA A 222 12.92 21.58 -6.95
CA ALA A 222 12.52 20.86 -5.75
C ALA A 222 13.73 20.40 -4.94
N PRO A 223 13.86 20.74 -3.65
CA PRO A 223 14.87 20.16 -2.79
C PRO A 223 14.73 18.63 -2.81
N CYS A 224 15.83 17.91 -3.11
CA CYS A 224 15.81 16.49 -3.36
C CYS A 224 16.69 15.73 -2.37
N ARG A 225 16.14 14.69 -1.71
CA ARG A 225 16.85 13.84 -0.77
C ARG A 225 16.67 12.36 -1.11
N GLU A 226 17.81 11.74 -1.42
CA GLU A 226 17.89 10.31 -1.72
C GLU A 226 18.14 9.49 -0.45
N ILE A 227 17.42 8.37 -0.32
CA ILE A 227 17.62 7.35 0.71
C ILE A 227 18.26 6.13 0.06
N GLY A 228 19.56 6.04 0.15
CA GLY A 228 20.36 4.97 -0.47
C GLY A 228 20.41 3.69 0.39
N LYS A 229 21.09 2.68 -0.16
CA LYS A 229 21.28 1.34 0.48
C LYS A 229 21.95 1.41 1.85
N ASN A 230 22.79 2.41 2.07
CA ASN A 230 23.59 2.57 3.28
C ASN A 230 22.96 3.54 4.30
N ALA A 231 21.67 3.91 4.14
CA ALA A 231 21.02 4.84 5.06
C ALA A 231 20.77 4.24 6.45
N PHE A 232 20.74 2.91 6.55
CA PHE A 232 20.52 2.17 7.79
C PHE A 232 21.34 0.87 7.82
N GLU A 233 21.45 0.29 9.00
CA GLU A 233 22.05 -1.02 9.24
C GLU A 233 21.09 -1.86 10.08
N ILE A 234 20.72 -3.05 9.57
CA ILE A 234 19.90 -4.01 10.33
C ILE A 234 20.79 -4.64 11.40
N ARG A 235 20.35 -4.57 12.66
CA ARG A 235 21.04 -5.08 13.84
C ARG A 235 20.51 -6.43 14.27
N GLU A 236 19.19 -6.64 14.15
CA GLU A 236 18.53 -7.86 14.56
C GLU A 236 17.29 -8.09 13.71
N VAL A 237 17.03 -9.34 13.36
CA VAL A 237 15.80 -9.78 12.70
C VAL A 237 15.16 -10.85 13.56
N THR A 238 13.97 -10.58 14.07
CA THR A 238 13.14 -11.52 14.84
C THR A 238 11.75 -11.61 14.23
N ARG A 239 10.94 -12.53 14.72
CA ARG A 239 9.54 -12.60 14.30
C ARG A 239 8.66 -11.49 14.85
N LYS A 240 9.07 -10.86 15.94
CA LYS A 240 8.30 -9.80 16.60
C LYS A 240 8.68 -8.41 16.11
N HIS A 241 9.93 -8.23 15.69
CA HIS A 241 10.45 -6.94 15.25
C HIS A 241 11.76 -7.10 14.47
N ILE A 242 12.08 -6.08 13.74
CA ILE A 242 13.42 -5.88 13.17
C ILE A 242 14.02 -4.63 13.81
N ALA A 243 15.21 -4.79 14.41
CA ALA A 243 15.96 -3.70 14.99
C ALA A 243 16.97 -3.16 13.96
N PHE A 244 17.09 -1.85 13.85
CA PHE A 244 18.02 -1.19 12.95
C PHE A 244 18.57 0.11 13.55
N SER A 245 19.71 0.56 13.04
CA SER A 245 20.25 1.88 13.34
C SER A 245 20.40 2.68 12.05
N ARG A 246 20.21 4.00 12.17
CA ARG A 246 20.43 4.94 11.06
C ARG A 246 21.92 5.25 10.95
N THR A 247 22.45 5.38 9.74
CA THR A 247 23.91 5.54 9.53
C THR A 247 24.38 7.00 9.56
N ASN A 248 23.48 7.96 9.76
CA ASN A 248 23.89 9.35 9.91
C ASN A 248 24.72 9.55 11.19
N ALA A 249 25.63 10.56 11.17
CA ALA A 249 26.64 10.73 12.21
C ALA A 249 26.11 10.93 13.65
N TYR A 250 24.84 11.30 13.80
CA TYR A 250 24.22 11.63 15.09
C TYR A 250 23.46 10.46 15.73
N HIS A 251 23.15 9.38 14.96
CA HIS A 251 22.20 8.35 15.39
C HIS A 251 22.72 6.90 15.25
N LYS A 252 24.03 6.71 15.08
CA LYS A 252 24.62 5.36 14.89
C LYS A 252 24.33 4.37 16.01
N ASP A 253 24.20 4.88 17.23
CA ASP A 253 23.99 4.05 18.43
C ASP A 253 22.51 4.01 18.83
N VAL A 254 21.64 4.72 18.12
CA VAL A 254 20.20 4.74 18.40
C VAL A 254 19.54 3.59 17.66
N ILE A 255 18.91 2.70 18.43
CA ILE A 255 18.20 1.53 17.87
C ILE A 255 16.73 1.89 17.66
N TRP A 256 16.29 1.72 16.43
CA TRP A 256 14.90 1.76 15.99
C TRP A 256 14.36 0.36 15.84
N GLN A 257 13.06 0.19 15.96
CA GLN A 257 12.38 -1.08 15.76
C GLN A 257 11.16 -0.91 14.87
N VAL A 258 10.97 -1.85 13.94
CA VAL A 258 9.73 -2.02 13.19
C VAL A 258 9.06 -3.32 13.64
N PRO A 259 7.76 -3.31 13.98
CA PRO A 259 7.08 -4.46 14.60
C PRO A 259 6.58 -5.48 13.56
N ILE A 260 7.18 -5.49 12.37
CA ILE A 260 6.77 -6.29 11.21
C ILE A 260 7.98 -7.05 10.69
N CYS A 261 7.83 -8.35 10.40
CA CYS A 261 8.94 -9.25 10.03
C CYS A 261 9.50 -9.03 8.61
N GLY A 262 8.92 -8.14 7.80
CA GLY A 262 9.42 -7.84 6.46
C GLY A 262 10.63 -6.89 6.49
N ILE A 263 11.82 -7.34 6.07
CA ILE A 263 13.05 -6.50 6.08
C ILE A 263 12.91 -5.22 5.26
N TYR A 264 12.06 -5.23 4.22
CA TYR A 264 11.75 -4.05 3.42
C TYR A 264 11.07 -2.93 4.23
N GLN A 265 10.47 -3.25 5.38
CA GLN A 265 9.85 -2.27 6.25
C GLN A 265 10.85 -1.34 6.94
N VAL A 266 12.08 -1.79 7.11
CA VAL A 266 13.16 -0.92 7.65
C VAL A 266 13.40 0.27 6.72
N LYS A 267 13.45 0.03 5.41
CA LYS A 267 13.57 1.10 4.44
C LYS A 267 12.32 2.01 4.41
N ASN A 268 11.12 1.41 4.45
CA ASN A 268 9.89 2.20 4.51
C ASN A 268 9.86 3.11 5.74
N ALA A 269 10.31 2.60 6.91
CA ALA A 269 10.44 3.38 8.12
C ALA A 269 11.50 4.49 7.99
N GLU A 270 12.66 4.20 7.41
CA GLU A 270 13.71 5.21 7.18
C GLU A 270 13.21 6.36 6.29
N ILE A 271 12.55 6.04 5.18
CA ILE A 271 11.94 7.06 4.30
C ILE A 271 10.92 7.91 5.07
N ALA A 272 10.10 7.29 5.91
CA ALA A 272 9.09 7.98 6.71
C ALA A 272 9.69 8.88 7.80
N ILE A 273 10.78 8.43 8.46
CA ILE A 273 11.51 9.22 9.45
C ILE A 273 12.12 10.46 8.78
N GLU A 274 12.76 10.29 7.63
CA GLU A 274 13.29 11.40 6.85
C GLU A 274 12.18 12.37 6.39
N ALA A 275 11.02 11.84 5.97
CA ALA A 275 9.86 12.66 5.63
C ALA A 275 9.37 13.48 6.82
N ALA A 276 9.29 12.86 8.00
CA ALA A 276 8.91 13.56 9.24
C ALA A 276 9.93 14.63 9.63
N GLN A 277 11.24 14.36 9.51
CA GLN A 277 12.30 15.36 9.75
C GLN A 277 12.21 16.54 8.78
N CYS A 278 11.87 16.29 7.51
CA CYS A 278 11.68 17.34 6.53
C CYS A 278 10.49 18.25 6.89
N LEU A 279 9.38 17.67 7.36
CA LEU A 279 8.15 18.40 7.68
C LEU A 279 8.21 19.15 9.02
N LEU A 280 8.84 18.56 10.02
CA LEU A 280 8.77 18.98 11.41
C LEU A 280 10.08 19.60 11.91
N GLY A 281 11.15 19.51 11.11
CA GLY A 281 12.50 19.81 11.49
C GLY A 281 13.18 18.64 12.24
N ASN A 282 14.50 18.75 12.38
CA ASN A 282 15.24 17.78 13.17
C ASN A 282 15.02 18.10 14.66
N LYS A 283 14.41 17.16 15.39
CA LYS A 283 14.04 17.28 16.81
C LYS A 283 14.64 16.11 17.61
N PRO A 284 15.93 16.16 17.95
CA PRO A 284 16.56 15.07 18.71
C PRO A 284 15.84 14.75 20.02
N GLU A 285 15.22 15.74 20.65
CA GLU A 285 14.44 15.61 21.88
C GLU A 285 13.14 14.80 21.69
N HIS A 286 12.63 14.68 20.47
CA HIS A 286 11.44 13.90 20.15
C HIS A 286 11.75 12.52 19.55
N GLU A 287 13.02 12.19 19.38
CA GLU A 287 13.45 10.94 18.72
C GLU A 287 12.91 9.70 19.44
N GLU A 288 12.90 9.66 20.77
CA GLU A 288 12.34 8.55 21.54
C GLU A 288 10.85 8.37 21.26
N MET A 289 10.10 9.45 21.21
CA MET A 289 8.66 9.44 20.89
C MET A 289 8.40 8.93 19.47
N TRP A 290 9.23 9.31 18.51
CA TRP A 290 9.12 8.81 17.13
C TRP A 290 9.46 7.32 17.01
N ARG A 291 10.51 6.87 17.74
CA ARG A 291 10.86 5.44 17.80
C ARG A 291 9.71 4.61 18.38
N ASP A 292 9.09 5.09 19.42
CA ASP A 292 7.93 4.47 20.05
C ASP A 292 6.74 4.40 19.09
N ALA A 293 6.50 5.45 18.31
CA ALA A 293 5.43 5.49 17.32
C ALA A 293 5.67 4.48 16.19
N VAL A 294 6.91 4.42 15.68
CA VAL A 294 7.32 3.46 14.65
C VAL A 294 7.24 2.02 15.15
N ALA A 295 7.65 1.77 16.41
CA ALA A 295 7.65 0.43 17.01
C ALA A 295 6.24 -0.12 17.32
N LYS A 296 5.20 0.73 17.31
CA LYS A 296 3.82 0.35 17.64
C LYS A 296 2.88 0.35 16.44
N ILE A 297 3.42 0.51 15.23
CA ILE A 297 2.58 0.55 14.04
C ILE A 297 1.92 -0.81 13.79
N GLN A 298 0.67 -0.75 13.35
CA GLN A 298 -0.04 -1.90 12.81
C GLN A 298 -0.41 -1.57 11.37
N TRP A 299 -0.03 -2.42 10.43
CA TRP A 299 -0.35 -2.24 9.03
C TRP A 299 -0.68 -3.58 8.39
N GLN A 300 -1.96 -3.76 8.13
CA GLN A 300 -2.53 -5.03 7.68
C GLN A 300 -1.96 -5.51 6.34
N GLY A 301 -1.86 -6.83 6.20
CA GLY A 301 -1.43 -7.48 4.97
C GLY A 301 0.03 -7.22 4.59
N ARG A 302 0.92 -6.98 5.56
CA ARG A 302 2.36 -6.78 5.32
C ARG A 302 3.19 -7.60 6.30
N MET A 303 3.48 -8.86 5.95
CA MET A 303 4.11 -9.84 6.85
C MET A 303 3.41 -9.90 8.21
N GLU A 304 2.10 -9.82 8.20
CA GLU A 304 1.24 -9.78 9.37
C GLU A 304 0.91 -11.20 9.84
N GLU A 305 1.17 -11.49 11.11
CA GLU A 305 0.73 -12.74 11.73
C GLU A 305 -0.74 -12.60 12.16
N CYS A 306 -1.65 -13.16 11.36
CA CYS A 306 -3.10 -13.09 11.57
C CYS A 306 -3.66 -14.27 12.37
N ALA A 307 -2.89 -15.35 12.54
CA ALA A 307 -3.16 -16.46 13.42
C ALA A 307 -1.82 -17.14 13.77
N ASP A 308 -1.82 -18.03 14.75
CA ASP A 308 -0.62 -18.74 15.21
C ASP A 308 0.13 -19.40 14.03
N HIS A 309 1.35 -18.92 13.74
CA HIS A 309 2.20 -19.35 12.63
C HIS A 309 1.55 -19.19 11.23
N PHE A 310 0.59 -18.27 11.10
CA PHE A 310 -0.05 -17.96 9.84
C PHE A 310 0.15 -16.48 9.49
N ILE A 311 0.90 -16.23 8.43
CA ILE A 311 1.33 -14.88 8.02
C ILE A 311 0.72 -14.54 6.68
N ILE A 312 0.15 -13.34 6.57
CA ILE A 312 -0.32 -12.77 5.31
C ILE A 312 0.61 -11.68 4.81
N ASP A 313 0.87 -11.66 3.51
CA ASP A 313 1.62 -10.58 2.85
C ASP A 313 1.01 -10.25 1.48
N GLY A 314 0.85 -8.97 1.22
CA GLY A 314 0.28 -8.47 -0.03
C GLY A 314 1.25 -8.44 -1.21
N ALA A 315 2.37 -9.15 -1.19
CA ALA A 315 3.30 -9.25 -2.32
C ALA A 315 2.60 -9.79 -3.57
N HIS A 316 2.57 -9.02 -4.66
CA HIS A 316 1.79 -9.31 -5.85
C HIS A 316 2.46 -8.89 -7.17
N ASN A 317 3.75 -8.56 -7.13
CA ASN A 317 4.58 -8.28 -8.30
C ASN A 317 6.00 -8.82 -8.05
N PRO A 318 6.85 -8.96 -9.09
CA PRO A 318 8.17 -9.56 -8.95
C PRO A 318 9.02 -8.92 -7.85
N GLY A 319 9.13 -7.59 -7.80
CA GLY A 319 9.93 -6.91 -6.79
C GLY A 319 9.41 -7.09 -5.35
N ALA A 320 8.09 -7.20 -5.17
CA ALA A 320 7.53 -7.51 -3.85
C ALA A 320 7.79 -8.97 -3.44
N ILE A 321 7.75 -9.91 -4.38
CA ILE A 321 8.09 -11.32 -4.13
C ILE A 321 9.58 -11.47 -3.79
N GLU A 322 10.47 -10.74 -4.44
CA GLU A 322 11.89 -10.70 -4.08
C GLU A 322 12.08 -10.26 -2.64
N ALA A 323 11.48 -9.14 -2.26
CA ALA A 323 11.55 -8.60 -0.91
C ALA A 323 10.92 -9.54 0.15
N PHE A 324 9.84 -10.23 -0.21
CA PHE A 324 9.23 -11.28 0.62
C PHE A 324 10.20 -12.44 0.86
N VAL A 325 10.80 -12.99 -0.21
CA VAL A 325 11.76 -14.10 -0.11
C VAL A 325 12.97 -13.72 0.73
N GLU A 326 13.52 -12.53 0.55
CA GLU A 326 14.60 -12.01 1.38
C GLU A 326 14.21 -11.94 2.86
N SER A 327 12.97 -11.51 3.15
CA SER A 327 12.45 -11.42 4.52
C SER A 327 12.32 -12.80 5.17
N VAL A 328 11.72 -13.77 4.49
CA VAL A 328 11.58 -15.16 5.01
C VAL A 328 12.95 -15.79 5.24
N ARG A 329 13.90 -15.60 4.32
CA ARG A 329 15.28 -16.10 4.50
C ARG A 329 15.99 -15.49 5.70
N ALA A 330 15.76 -14.20 5.96
CA ALA A 330 16.37 -13.51 7.10
C ALA A 330 15.85 -14.01 8.45
N LEU A 331 14.63 -14.55 8.51
CA LEU A 331 14.03 -15.12 9.72
C LEU A 331 14.67 -16.47 10.14
N LYS A 332 15.36 -17.16 9.22
CA LYS A 332 16.07 -18.44 9.47
C LYS A 332 15.19 -19.49 10.15
N GLU A 333 14.03 -19.75 9.57
CA GLU A 333 13.07 -20.72 10.10
C GLU A 333 13.65 -22.12 10.21
N GLU A 334 13.23 -22.87 11.24
CA GLU A 334 13.70 -24.23 11.49
C GLU A 334 13.19 -25.23 10.45
N GLU A 335 11.95 -25.01 9.96
CA GLU A 335 11.32 -25.82 8.92
C GLU A 335 11.01 -24.98 7.67
N PRO A 336 11.07 -25.58 6.47
CA PRO A 336 10.58 -24.94 5.26
C PRO A 336 9.10 -24.58 5.39
N PRO A 337 8.68 -23.36 5.00
CA PRO A 337 7.30 -22.93 5.12
C PRO A 337 6.36 -23.60 4.11
N ILE A 338 5.05 -23.49 4.37
CA ILE A 338 3.99 -23.75 3.40
C ILE A 338 3.53 -22.42 2.83
N LEU A 339 3.38 -22.32 1.50
CA LEU A 339 2.89 -21.12 0.84
C LEU A 339 1.51 -21.36 0.23
N ILE A 340 0.55 -20.48 0.61
CA ILE A 340 -0.73 -20.34 -0.09
C ILE A 340 -0.58 -19.20 -1.10
N PHE A 341 -0.93 -19.46 -2.36
CA PHE A 341 -0.70 -18.53 -3.45
C PHE A 341 -1.92 -18.36 -4.36
N SER A 342 -2.19 -17.13 -4.76
CA SER A 342 -3.07 -16.79 -5.86
C SER A 342 -2.56 -15.56 -6.60
N ALA A 343 -3.10 -15.27 -7.78
CA ALA A 343 -2.72 -14.11 -8.55
C ALA A 343 -3.86 -13.56 -9.41
N VAL A 344 -3.72 -12.31 -9.85
CA VAL A 344 -4.53 -11.68 -10.89
C VAL A 344 -3.81 -11.69 -12.23
N SER A 345 -4.57 -11.81 -13.31
CA SER A 345 -4.07 -12.02 -14.68
C SER A 345 -3.27 -10.85 -15.26
N ASP A 346 -3.43 -9.65 -14.71
CA ASP A 346 -2.68 -8.46 -15.13
C ASP A 346 -1.29 -8.33 -14.47
N LYS A 347 -0.90 -9.32 -13.65
CA LYS A 347 0.43 -9.39 -13.01
C LYS A 347 1.35 -10.40 -13.70
N LYS A 348 2.65 -10.24 -13.49
CA LYS A 348 3.69 -11.17 -14.01
C LYS A 348 3.81 -12.42 -13.12
N TYR A 349 2.68 -13.12 -12.90
CA TYR A 349 2.59 -14.22 -11.93
C TYR A 349 3.52 -15.39 -12.26
N GLU A 350 3.80 -15.70 -13.53
CA GLU A 350 4.76 -16.75 -13.88
C GLU A 350 6.18 -16.42 -13.40
N GLN A 351 6.63 -15.16 -13.54
CA GLN A 351 7.92 -14.72 -13.01
C GLN A 351 7.96 -14.79 -11.48
N MET A 352 6.85 -14.43 -10.83
CA MET A 352 6.72 -14.52 -9.37
C MET A 352 6.86 -15.98 -8.89
N ILE A 353 6.16 -16.91 -9.54
CA ILE A 353 6.20 -18.35 -9.23
C ILE A 353 7.59 -18.92 -9.46
N GLU A 354 8.21 -18.61 -10.62
CA GLU A 354 9.56 -19.06 -10.92
C GLU A 354 10.56 -18.59 -9.87
N TYR A 355 10.48 -17.31 -9.47
CA TYR A 355 11.35 -16.73 -8.46
C TYR A 355 11.17 -17.42 -7.09
N LEU A 356 9.93 -17.59 -6.63
CA LEU A 356 9.61 -18.31 -5.39
C LEU A 356 10.22 -19.72 -5.38
N CYS A 357 9.95 -20.52 -6.42
CA CYS A 357 10.42 -21.90 -6.52
C CYS A 357 11.96 -22.02 -6.56
N ARG A 358 12.64 -21.05 -7.18
CA ARG A 358 14.10 -21.06 -7.30
C ARG A 358 14.82 -20.54 -6.05
N HIS A 359 14.20 -19.63 -5.31
CA HIS A 359 14.89 -18.88 -4.26
C HIS A 359 14.39 -19.17 -2.85
N LEU A 360 13.29 -19.90 -2.67
CA LEU A 360 12.77 -20.26 -1.36
C LEU A 360 12.58 -21.78 -1.25
N GLN A 361 13.27 -22.38 -0.30
CA GLN A 361 12.99 -23.78 0.07
C GLN A 361 11.64 -23.83 0.75
N THR A 362 10.70 -24.59 0.18
CA THR A 362 9.31 -24.63 0.60
C THR A 362 8.88 -26.08 0.85
N LYS A 363 8.09 -26.31 1.90
CA LYS A 363 7.54 -27.63 2.25
C LYS A 363 6.46 -28.07 1.27
N ALA A 364 5.56 -27.12 0.92
CA ALA A 364 4.50 -27.33 -0.06
C ALA A 364 3.97 -25.99 -0.58
N PHE A 365 3.43 -26.00 -1.80
CA PHE A 365 2.60 -24.91 -2.33
C PHE A 365 1.14 -25.34 -2.33
N VAL A 366 0.26 -24.46 -1.87
CA VAL A 366 -1.20 -24.59 -1.98
C VAL A 366 -1.71 -23.46 -2.85
N VAL A 367 -2.26 -23.77 -3.99
CA VAL A 367 -2.71 -22.79 -4.99
C VAL A 367 -4.21 -22.66 -4.93
N THR A 368 -4.71 -21.43 -4.87
CA THR A 368 -6.15 -21.13 -4.74
C THR A 368 -6.60 -20.02 -5.67
N GLU A 369 -7.91 -19.72 -5.69
CA GLU A 369 -8.51 -18.64 -6.46
C GLU A 369 -8.97 -17.49 -5.56
N ILE A 370 -9.02 -16.29 -6.14
CA ILE A 370 -9.61 -15.11 -5.50
C ILE A 370 -10.95 -14.77 -6.14
N GLU A 371 -11.81 -14.08 -5.39
CA GLU A 371 -13.09 -13.57 -5.86
C GLU A 371 -12.91 -12.27 -6.67
N ASP A 372 -12.20 -12.34 -7.80
CA ASP A 372 -12.00 -11.21 -8.72
C ASP A 372 -12.19 -11.69 -10.16
N LYS A 373 -12.72 -10.81 -11.03
CA LYS A 373 -12.90 -11.12 -12.47
C LYS A 373 -11.57 -11.36 -13.19
N ARG A 374 -10.47 -10.83 -12.66
CA ARG A 374 -9.11 -10.98 -13.18
C ARG A 374 -8.37 -12.17 -12.57
N ARG A 375 -9.03 -13.03 -11.76
CA ARG A 375 -8.37 -14.17 -11.15
C ARG A 375 -7.71 -15.06 -12.20
N VAL A 376 -6.56 -15.59 -11.87
CA VAL A 376 -5.97 -16.72 -12.60
C VAL A 376 -6.52 -18.01 -11.99
N PRO A 377 -7.08 -18.93 -12.80
CA PRO A 377 -7.61 -20.19 -12.30
C PRO A 377 -6.55 -20.99 -11.52
N ALA A 378 -6.94 -21.58 -10.38
CA ALA A 378 -6.02 -22.35 -9.54
C ALA A 378 -5.36 -23.52 -10.29
N GLY A 379 -6.09 -24.15 -11.21
CA GLY A 379 -5.54 -25.19 -12.08
C GLY A 379 -4.40 -24.69 -12.97
N GLU A 380 -4.53 -23.51 -13.56
CA GLU A 380 -3.48 -22.87 -14.39
C GLU A 380 -2.24 -22.55 -13.53
N LEU A 381 -2.44 -21.90 -12.39
CA LEU A 381 -1.36 -21.61 -11.45
C LEU A 381 -0.65 -22.90 -11.00
N GLY A 382 -1.43 -23.96 -10.70
CA GLY A 382 -0.90 -25.24 -10.30
C GLY A 382 0.01 -25.87 -11.37
N GLU A 383 -0.36 -25.80 -12.64
CA GLU A 383 0.48 -26.29 -13.75
C GLU A 383 1.78 -25.47 -13.89
N ILE A 384 1.74 -24.16 -13.62
CA ILE A 384 2.94 -23.33 -13.61
C ILE A 384 3.86 -23.72 -12.43
N PHE A 385 3.30 -23.84 -11.24
CA PHE A 385 4.08 -24.30 -10.07
C PHE A 385 4.74 -25.67 -10.31
N LYS A 386 4.05 -26.62 -10.89
CA LYS A 386 4.60 -27.97 -11.20
C LYS A 386 5.80 -27.92 -12.14
N ARG A 387 5.94 -26.88 -12.95
CA ARG A 387 7.11 -26.71 -13.85
C ARG A 387 8.37 -26.31 -13.10
N TYR A 388 8.24 -25.59 -11.99
CA TYR A 388 9.36 -24.98 -11.28
C TYR A 388 9.58 -25.55 -9.88
N ALA A 389 8.53 -26.07 -9.22
CA ALA A 389 8.59 -26.54 -7.84
C ALA A 389 9.28 -27.90 -7.71
N THR A 390 10.07 -28.06 -6.65
CA THR A 390 10.70 -29.33 -6.24
C THR A 390 9.97 -30.01 -5.08
N CYS A 391 8.90 -29.37 -4.57
CA CYS A 391 8.06 -29.86 -3.47
C CYS A 391 6.61 -30.08 -3.96
N PRO A 392 5.74 -30.74 -3.15
CA PRO A 392 4.34 -30.96 -3.51
C PRO A 392 3.58 -29.67 -3.81
N VAL A 393 2.69 -29.73 -4.82
CA VAL A 393 1.79 -28.64 -5.22
C VAL A 393 0.35 -29.14 -5.12
N TYR A 394 -0.44 -28.49 -4.27
CA TYR A 394 -1.86 -28.78 -4.05
C TYR A 394 -2.71 -27.69 -4.69
N VAL A 395 -3.77 -28.10 -5.39
CA VAL A 395 -4.70 -27.16 -6.04
C VAL A 395 -6.03 -27.22 -5.30
N LYS A 396 -6.44 -26.11 -4.72
CA LYS A 396 -7.69 -25.94 -3.97
C LYS A 396 -8.34 -24.64 -4.44
N ALA A 397 -9.44 -24.71 -5.21
CA ALA A 397 -10.07 -23.51 -5.76
C ALA A 397 -10.65 -22.63 -4.65
N ASP A 398 -11.20 -23.23 -3.60
CA ASP A 398 -11.76 -22.50 -2.46
C ASP A 398 -10.66 -22.13 -1.46
N VAL A 399 -10.71 -20.91 -0.92
CA VAL A 399 -9.71 -20.39 0.03
C VAL A 399 -9.78 -21.12 1.38
N LYS A 400 -10.98 -21.49 1.86
CA LYS A 400 -11.12 -22.22 3.12
C LYS A 400 -10.53 -23.63 3.01
N ASP A 401 -10.74 -24.28 1.86
CA ASP A 401 -10.12 -25.59 1.57
C ASP A 401 -8.58 -25.47 1.45
N ALA A 402 -8.08 -24.36 0.91
CA ALA A 402 -6.64 -24.10 0.83
C ALA A 402 -6.03 -23.90 2.22
N ILE A 403 -6.70 -23.15 3.09
CA ILE A 403 -6.30 -22.95 4.49
C ILE A 403 -6.29 -24.30 5.23
N ALA A 404 -7.37 -25.10 5.14
CA ALA A 404 -7.47 -26.41 5.77
C ALA A 404 -6.34 -27.34 5.31
N CYS A 405 -6.09 -27.40 4.00
CA CYS A 405 -5.01 -28.20 3.41
C CYS A 405 -3.63 -27.78 3.96
N ALA A 406 -3.37 -26.48 4.13
CA ALA A 406 -2.11 -26.00 4.69
C ALA A 406 -1.98 -26.38 6.19
N TYR A 407 -3.05 -26.27 6.95
CA TYR A 407 -3.06 -26.68 8.37
C TYR A 407 -2.85 -28.18 8.56
N GLU A 408 -3.38 -29.04 7.69
CA GLU A 408 -3.18 -30.49 7.73
C GLU A 408 -1.70 -30.91 7.55
N MET A 409 -0.92 -30.10 6.82
CA MET A 409 0.48 -30.39 6.51
C MET A 409 1.46 -29.76 7.50
N ARG A 410 1.02 -28.80 8.32
CA ARG A 410 1.92 -28.09 9.22
C ARG A 410 2.28 -28.94 10.44
N THR A 411 3.48 -28.72 10.95
CA THR A 411 3.91 -29.10 12.31
C THR A 411 3.78 -27.90 13.24
N LYS A 412 4.21 -28.02 14.48
CA LYS A 412 4.26 -26.88 15.40
C LYS A 412 5.24 -25.80 14.98
N GLU A 413 6.29 -26.16 14.23
CA GLU A 413 7.36 -25.26 13.82
C GLU A 413 7.18 -24.73 12.38
N THR A 414 6.22 -25.30 11.63
CA THR A 414 5.98 -24.90 10.24
C THR A 414 5.15 -23.61 10.19
N TYR A 415 5.65 -22.60 9.48
CA TYR A 415 4.89 -21.38 9.17
C TYR A 415 4.12 -21.50 7.86
N ILE A 416 2.94 -20.91 7.81
CA ILE A 416 2.13 -20.78 6.61
C ILE A 416 2.20 -19.32 6.18
N TYR A 417 2.54 -19.08 4.92
CA TYR A 417 2.50 -17.75 4.32
C TYR A 417 1.46 -17.69 3.23
N CYS A 418 0.63 -16.67 3.24
CA CYS A 418 -0.34 -16.39 2.20
C CYS A 418 0.11 -15.16 1.41
N ILE A 419 0.37 -15.32 0.10
CA ILE A 419 0.97 -14.30 -0.78
C ILE A 419 0.40 -14.34 -2.20
N GLY A 420 0.78 -13.34 -3.02
CA GLY A 420 0.51 -13.27 -4.46
C GLY A 420 -0.62 -12.30 -4.81
N SER A 421 -1.47 -11.92 -3.85
CA SER A 421 -2.54 -10.95 -4.04
C SER A 421 -3.00 -10.34 -2.72
N LEU A 422 -3.24 -9.01 -2.71
CA LEU A 422 -3.91 -8.35 -1.59
C LEU A 422 -5.36 -8.84 -1.42
N TYR A 423 -6.04 -9.19 -2.51
CA TYR A 423 -7.39 -9.77 -2.42
C TYR A 423 -7.37 -11.12 -1.70
N LEU A 424 -6.37 -11.95 -1.97
CA LEU A 424 -6.20 -13.22 -1.26
C LEU A 424 -5.95 -12.98 0.24
N ALA A 425 -5.09 -12.03 0.59
CA ALA A 425 -4.81 -11.66 1.97
C ALA A 425 -6.11 -11.29 2.72
N GLY A 426 -6.96 -10.44 2.13
CA GLY A 426 -8.25 -10.07 2.73
C GLY A 426 -9.24 -11.24 2.84
N MET A 427 -9.30 -12.13 1.84
CA MET A 427 -10.15 -13.33 1.90
C MET A 427 -9.72 -14.29 3.00
N VAL A 428 -8.41 -14.49 3.16
CA VAL A 428 -7.83 -15.35 4.20
C VAL A 428 -8.08 -14.76 5.58
N GLU A 429 -7.84 -13.47 5.78
CA GLU A 429 -8.10 -12.80 7.06
C GLU A 429 -9.55 -12.93 7.48
N LYS A 430 -10.48 -12.68 6.55
CA LYS A 430 -11.92 -12.87 6.80
C LYS A 430 -12.26 -14.32 7.14
N ALA A 431 -11.70 -15.29 6.42
CA ALA A 431 -11.97 -16.70 6.68
C ALA A 431 -11.47 -17.16 8.06
N LEU A 432 -10.30 -16.66 8.52
CA LEU A 432 -9.77 -16.95 9.83
C LEU A 432 -10.60 -16.34 10.96
N GLN A 433 -11.08 -15.10 10.81
CA GLN A 433 -11.98 -14.44 11.77
C GLN A 433 -13.32 -15.17 11.94
N GLU A 434 -13.87 -15.73 10.85
CA GLU A 434 -15.11 -16.52 10.91
C GLU A 434 -14.94 -17.82 11.73
N VAL A 435 -13.77 -18.43 11.70
CA VAL A 435 -13.45 -19.63 12.49
C VAL A 435 -13.36 -19.28 13.99
N GLU A 436 -12.68 -18.19 14.34
CA GLU A 436 -12.54 -17.76 15.74
C GLU A 436 -13.88 -17.38 16.37
N THR A 437 -14.80 -16.79 15.60
CA THR A 437 -16.13 -16.41 16.09
C THR A 437 -17.10 -17.60 16.22
N SER A 438 -16.76 -18.75 15.64
CA SER A 438 -17.60 -19.98 15.63
C SER A 438 -17.19 -21.00 16.71
N CYS A 439 -16.08 -20.76 17.42
CA CYS A 439 -15.57 -21.55 18.55
C CYS A 439 -15.87 -20.84 19.88
#